data_2fd6a688f93aaa0cd7ab9ce312f4d942
#
_entry.id   2fd6a688f93aaa0cd7ab9ce312f4d942
#
_cell.length_a   1.000
_cell.length_b   1.000
_cell.length_c   1.000
_cell.angle_alpha   90.00
_cell.angle_beta   90.00
_cell.angle_gamma   90.00
#
_symmetry.space_group_name_H-M   'P 1'
#
loop_
_entity.id
_entity.type
_entity.pdbx_description
1 polymer ?
#
loop_
_entity_poly.entity_id
_entity_poly.type
_entity_poly.pdbx_seq_one_letter_code
_entity_poly.pdbx_strand_id
1 'polypeptide(L)'
;MNAMKLLNKYTAIICLFVAALTSCESPDLAEGRTDQVKGLLNVTIKIPDNPAEFTATKKGPYEEGEEITVKVPTTDEDPLDLTRLICTVSLEHNCYVETPLTGETDFTEPLKITVIDVQGNRHNNTIKILPTPPKTKFTKVWDKNAVELNINDRNLSGLAMNDKYLAVQLYDGNIYRYDKKSGSAIDVVSSARSFMMKADVDDAGHLITARENIYGAGFMVYYYSEEDNEHHLLLDYTNDDGCPEDLGYEISVIGDVTNGKSFIYGMAPGTMTVYYWELMDGELVTPAAVPNTLRYGPAGGNWDRAQIQRASLDANSDHYISYYIPSTDDADDEYRKEKKGSRFNIFSPYMEINELNPQNHSYKILDFKVFTVNDDVFLATIEQNYTAWSNAKVQVFEITNRNKMELTAEDAGYDELCLFTGDEIAPTNYNRWGDIAVYKEQTATGYDVYIASTVVGYDATESRIRMYKMSYYPQ
;
A
#
# COMPACT_ATOMS: atom_id res chain seq x y z
N MET A 1 -59.84 45.03 -19.23
CA MET A 1 -58.40 45.04 -18.93
C MET A 1 -57.83 43.62 -18.70
N ASN A 2 -58.62 42.56 -18.56
CA ASN A 2 -58.12 41.21 -18.32
C ASN A 2 -57.91 40.35 -19.61
N ALA A 3 -58.57 40.61 -20.71
CA ALA A 3 -58.44 39.86 -21.93
C ALA A 3 -57.11 40.10 -22.69
N MET A 4 -56.61 41.33 -22.62
CA MET A 4 -55.33 41.72 -23.29
C MET A 4 -54.09 41.20 -22.57
N LYS A 5 -54.19 40.93 -21.23
CA LYS A 5 -53.09 40.29 -20.46
C LYS A 5 -53.04 38.77 -20.72
N LEU A 6 -54.15 38.11 -20.99
CA LEU A 6 -54.19 36.70 -21.37
C LEU A 6 -53.58 36.47 -22.77
N LEU A 7 -53.91 37.32 -23.73
CA LEU A 7 -53.43 37.20 -25.11
C LEU A 7 -51.91 37.33 -25.19
N ASN A 8 -51.31 38.28 -24.41
CA ASN A 8 -49.86 38.42 -24.35
C ASN A 8 -49.14 37.25 -23.70
N LYS A 9 -49.77 36.56 -22.74
CA LYS A 9 -49.19 35.36 -22.13
C LYS A 9 -49.14 34.17 -23.08
N TYR A 10 -50.19 33.95 -23.84
CA TYR A 10 -50.23 32.86 -24.82
C TYR A 10 -49.36 33.13 -26.05
N THR A 11 -49.22 34.38 -26.48
CA THR A 11 -48.29 34.75 -27.56
C THR A 11 -46.87 34.56 -27.15
N ALA A 12 -46.49 34.91 -25.90
CA ALA A 12 -45.13 34.68 -25.36
C ALA A 12 -44.82 33.17 -25.22
N ILE A 13 -45.78 32.34 -24.80
CA ILE A 13 -45.62 30.89 -24.72
C ILE A 13 -45.50 30.24 -26.09
N ILE A 14 -46.28 30.67 -27.08
CA ILE A 14 -46.19 30.18 -28.47
C ILE A 14 -44.84 30.61 -29.10
N CYS A 15 -44.36 31.82 -28.87
CA CYS A 15 -43.06 32.24 -29.36
C CYS A 15 -41.90 31.46 -28.70
N LEU A 16 -42.02 31.11 -27.41
CA LEU A 16 -41.04 30.24 -26.75
C LEU A 16 -41.06 28.80 -27.28
N PHE A 17 -42.24 28.27 -27.62
CA PHE A 17 -42.33 26.91 -28.18
C PHE A 17 -41.86 26.88 -29.65
N VAL A 18 -42.08 27.91 -30.44
CA VAL A 18 -41.56 28.01 -31.83
C VAL A 18 -40.03 28.21 -31.79
N ALA A 19 -39.48 29.00 -30.86
CA ALA A 19 -38.04 29.15 -30.68
C ALA A 19 -37.37 27.83 -30.19
N ALA A 20 -38.08 27.02 -29.38
CA ALA A 20 -37.58 25.71 -28.96
C ALA A 20 -37.65 24.65 -30.11
N LEU A 21 -38.53 24.81 -31.08
CA LEU A 21 -38.61 23.91 -32.23
C LEU A 21 -37.66 24.28 -33.37
N THR A 22 -37.18 25.53 -33.42
CA THR A 22 -36.19 25.97 -34.42
C THR A 22 -34.74 25.87 -33.91
N SER A 23 -34.53 25.54 -32.61
CA SER A 23 -33.23 25.30 -32.07
C SER A 23 -32.80 23.82 -32.11
N CYS A 24 -33.60 22.94 -32.67
CA CYS A 24 -33.18 21.61 -33.11
C CYS A 24 -32.83 21.64 -34.62
N GLU A 25 -31.93 22.52 -35.01
CA GLU A 25 -30.96 22.12 -36.01
C GLU A 25 -30.11 21.08 -35.33
N SER A 26 -30.26 19.81 -35.73
CA SER A 26 -29.26 18.80 -35.47
C SER A 26 -27.94 19.46 -35.83
N PRO A 27 -26.99 19.63 -34.91
CA PRO A 27 -25.65 20.04 -35.34
C PRO A 27 -25.33 19.09 -36.48
N ASP A 28 -24.98 19.65 -37.61
CA ASP A 28 -24.54 18.84 -38.75
C ASP A 28 -23.26 18.13 -38.27
N LEU A 29 -23.47 16.94 -37.70
CA LEU A 29 -22.44 16.12 -37.14
C LEU A 29 -21.45 15.65 -38.22
N ALA A 30 -21.78 15.96 -39.49
CA ALA A 30 -21.00 15.60 -40.64
C ALA A 30 -19.89 16.61 -40.97
N GLU A 31 -20.08 17.92 -40.80
CA GLU A 31 -19.08 18.89 -41.24
C GLU A 31 -17.92 19.14 -40.28
N GLY A 32 -18.02 18.75 -39.01
CA GLY A 32 -16.97 18.95 -38.00
C GLY A 32 -16.17 17.72 -37.60
N ARG A 33 -16.60 16.53 -38.04
CA ARG A 33 -15.99 15.25 -37.66
C ARG A 33 -15.27 14.51 -38.79
N THR A 34 -15.43 14.94 -40.03
CA THR A 34 -14.96 14.19 -41.19
C THR A 34 -13.45 14.03 -41.27
N ASP A 35 -12.68 14.92 -40.66
CA ASP A 35 -11.21 14.86 -40.72
C ASP A 35 -10.57 14.14 -39.53
N GLN A 36 -11.36 13.71 -38.52
CA GLN A 36 -10.85 13.12 -37.29
C GLN A 36 -11.31 11.69 -37.00
N VAL A 37 -12.25 11.13 -37.77
CA VAL A 37 -12.79 9.78 -37.52
C VAL A 37 -11.83 8.75 -38.11
N LYS A 38 -10.89 8.29 -37.31
CA LYS A 38 -9.92 7.24 -37.67
C LYS A 38 -10.35 5.83 -37.27
N GLY A 39 -11.48 5.74 -36.62
CA GLY A 39 -12.22 4.51 -36.35
C GLY A 39 -11.75 3.68 -35.17
N LEU A 40 -10.46 3.52 -34.94
CA LEU A 40 -9.92 2.67 -33.85
C LEU A 40 -9.57 3.50 -32.61
N LEU A 41 -10.22 3.20 -31.48
CA LEU A 41 -10.06 3.94 -30.21
C LEU A 41 -9.17 3.23 -29.20
N ASN A 42 -9.25 1.91 -29.12
CA ASN A 42 -8.45 1.14 -28.18
C ASN A 42 -8.30 -0.31 -28.64
N VAL A 43 -7.26 -0.95 -28.15
CA VAL A 43 -6.98 -2.37 -28.30
C VAL A 43 -6.82 -2.99 -26.93
N THR A 44 -7.49 -4.10 -26.68
CA THR A 44 -7.42 -4.87 -25.45
C THR A 44 -7.05 -6.31 -25.75
N ILE A 45 -6.11 -6.84 -25.02
CA ILE A 45 -5.63 -8.22 -25.11
C ILE A 45 -5.99 -8.95 -23.83
N LYS A 46 -6.44 -10.20 -23.95
CA LYS A 46 -6.64 -11.14 -22.85
C LYS A 46 -5.82 -12.40 -23.08
N ILE A 47 -5.30 -12.96 -22.03
CA ILE A 47 -4.75 -14.31 -22.01
C ILE A 47 -5.91 -15.28 -21.73
N PRO A 48 -6.10 -16.36 -22.50
CA PRO A 48 -7.11 -17.36 -22.19
C PRO A 48 -7.02 -17.85 -20.74
N ASP A 49 -8.17 -18.02 -20.09
CA ASP A 49 -8.29 -18.46 -18.70
C ASP A 49 -7.71 -17.48 -17.65
N ASN A 50 -7.28 -16.29 -18.06
CA ASN A 50 -6.83 -15.21 -17.16
C ASN A 50 -7.87 -14.08 -17.18
N PRO A 51 -8.37 -13.60 -16.02
CA PRO A 51 -9.35 -12.51 -15.97
C PRO A 51 -8.76 -11.14 -16.34
N ALA A 52 -7.44 -10.97 -16.31
CA ALA A 52 -6.78 -9.70 -16.57
C ALA A 52 -6.92 -9.25 -18.03
N GLU A 53 -7.11 -7.95 -18.21
CA GLU A 53 -7.18 -7.28 -19.51
C GLU A 53 -6.00 -6.32 -19.67
N PHE A 54 -5.29 -6.41 -20.79
CA PHE A 54 -4.13 -5.57 -21.09
C PHE A 54 -4.50 -4.62 -22.24
N THR A 55 -4.42 -3.33 -22.01
CA THR A 55 -4.80 -2.31 -22.99
C THR A 55 -3.58 -1.69 -23.67
N ALA A 56 -3.81 -1.10 -24.84
CA ALA A 56 -2.76 -0.39 -25.58
C ALA A 56 -2.13 0.73 -24.71
N THR A 57 -0.82 0.89 -24.84
CA THR A 57 -0.05 1.89 -24.08
C THR A 57 -0.42 3.33 -24.39
N LYS A 58 -1.00 3.56 -25.57
CA LYS A 58 -1.55 4.84 -26.01
C LYS A 58 -3.01 4.63 -26.43
N LYS A 59 -3.92 5.48 -26.02
CA LYS A 59 -5.30 5.50 -26.50
C LYS A 59 -5.39 6.23 -27.83
N GLY A 60 -6.28 5.73 -28.71
CA GLY A 60 -6.60 6.38 -29.97
C GLY A 60 -7.38 7.70 -29.85
N PRO A 61 -7.83 8.26 -30.97
CA PRO A 61 -7.79 7.65 -32.30
C PRO A 61 -6.37 7.52 -32.85
N TYR A 62 -6.11 6.39 -33.53
CA TYR A 62 -4.79 6.08 -34.08
C TYR A 62 -4.64 6.59 -35.51
N GLU A 63 -3.42 7.02 -35.87
CA GLU A 63 -3.13 7.46 -37.22
C GLU A 63 -3.00 6.27 -38.19
N GLU A 64 -3.19 6.53 -39.50
CA GLU A 64 -2.96 5.53 -40.56
C GLU A 64 -1.53 4.99 -40.51
N GLY A 65 -1.39 3.67 -40.46
CA GLY A 65 -0.11 2.98 -40.37
C GLY A 65 0.54 2.98 -38.99
N GLU A 66 -0.11 3.53 -37.96
CA GLU A 66 0.43 3.57 -36.61
C GLU A 66 0.54 2.14 -36.03
N GLU A 67 1.71 1.85 -35.40
CA GLU A 67 1.93 0.62 -34.62
C GLU A 67 1.36 0.81 -33.20
N ILE A 68 0.43 -0.05 -32.85
CA ILE A 68 -0.27 -0.05 -31.56
C ILE A 68 0.36 -1.12 -30.69
N THR A 69 1.08 -0.71 -29.65
CA THR A 69 1.75 -1.64 -28.75
C THR A 69 0.86 -1.92 -27.53
N VAL A 70 0.72 -3.21 -27.21
CA VAL A 70 0.11 -3.69 -25.97
C VAL A 70 1.17 -4.43 -25.17
N LYS A 71 1.46 -3.96 -23.96
CA LYS A 71 2.34 -4.66 -23.02
C LYS A 71 1.57 -5.77 -22.33
N VAL A 72 2.10 -6.99 -22.35
CA VAL A 72 1.49 -8.15 -21.70
C VAL A 72 2.52 -8.81 -20.79
N PRO A 73 2.19 -9.03 -19.51
CA PRO A 73 3.12 -9.64 -18.57
C PRO A 73 3.54 -11.04 -18.98
N THR A 74 4.82 -11.35 -18.75
CA THR A 74 5.42 -12.66 -18.97
C THR A 74 6.51 -12.92 -17.94
N THR A 75 6.71 -14.16 -17.55
CA THR A 75 7.82 -14.60 -16.69
C THR A 75 8.49 -15.82 -17.29
N ASP A 76 9.68 -16.18 -16.81
CA ASP A 76 10.35 -17.39 -17.22
C ASP A 76 9.60 -18.65 -16.78
N GLU A 77 8.88 -18.57 -15.66
CA GLU A 77 8.06 -19.66 -15.11
C GLU A 77 6.71 -19.82 -15.82
N ASP A 78 6.17 -18.70 -16.35
CA ASP A 78 4.91 -18.64 -17.08
C ASP A 78 5.09 -17.80 -18.34
N PRO A 79 5.72 -18.37 -19.37
CA PRO A 79 5.98 -17.67 -20.62
C PRO A 79 4.69 -17.41 -21.38
N LEU A 80 4.53 -16.19 -21.87
CA LEU A 80 3.36 -15.78 -22.65
C LEU A 80 3.26 -16.58 -23.96
N ASP A 81 2.17 -17.30 -24.12
CA ASP A 81 1.84 -17.97 -25.39
C ASP A 81 1.21 -16.97 -26.37
N LEU A 82 2.03 -16.43 -27.24
CA LEU A 82 1.61 -15.46 -28.27
C LEU A 82 0.68 -16.07 -29.32
N THR A 83 0.54 -17.40 -29.40
CA THR A 83 -0.31 -18.06 -30.43
C THR A 83 -1.78 -18.07 -30.05
N ARG A 84 -2.13 -17.76 -28.79
CA ARG A 84 -3.48 -17.98 -28.24
C ARG A 84 -4.03 -16.77 -27.50
N LEU A 85 -3.76 -15.56 -27.94
CA LEU A 85 -4.27 -14.36 -27.29
C LEU A 85 -5.66 -13.98 -27.83
N ILE A 86 -6.51 -13.41 -26.98
CA ILE A 86 -7.82 -12.88 -27.39
C ILE A 86 -7.68 -11.37 -27.56
N CYS A 87 -7.93 -10.90 -28.78
CA CYS A 87 -7.87 -9.47 -29.11
C CYS A 87 -9.28 -8.91 -29.28
N THR A 88 -9.55 -7.82 -28.57
CA THR A 88 -10.77 -7.01 -28.73
C THR A 88 -10.40 -5.56 -29.03
N VAL A 89 -11.26 -4.87 -29.79
CA VAL A 89 -11.03 -3.48 -30.17
C VAL A 89 -12.24 -2.62 -29.86
N SER A 90 -11.99 -1.41 -29.40
CA SER A 90 -13.02 -0.37 -29.30
C SER A 90 -12.95 0.51 -30.53
N LEU A 91 -14.09 0.75 -31.14
CA LEU A 91 -14.21 1.53 -32.37
C LEU A 91 -15.09 2.77 -32.15
N GLU A 92 -14.89 3.76 -32.96
CA GLU A 92 -15.84 4.88 -33.06
C GLU A 92 -17.19 4.40 -33.61
N HIS A 93 -18.21 5.21 -33.35
CA HIS A 93 -19.58 4.88 -33.75
C HIS A 93 -19.70 4.68 -35.27
N ASN A 94 -20.36 3.58 -35.67
CA ASN A 94 -20.54 3.16 -37.07
C ASN A 94 -19.23 2.78 -37.82
N CYS A 95 -18.12 2.59 -37.14
CA CYS A 95 -16.94 1.97 -37.71
C CYS A 95 -16.93 0.45 -37.44
N TYR A 96 -16.26 -0.31 -38.31
CA TYR A 96 -16.15 -1.76 -38.12
C TYR A 96 -14.81 -2.30 -38.62
N VAL A 97 -14.41 -3.42 -38.06
CA VAL A 97 -13.18 -4.13 -38.51
C VAL A 97 -13.56 -4.94 -39.76
N GLU A 98 -12.73 -4.80 -40.81
CA GLU A 98 -12.98 -5.50 -42.10
C GLU A 98 -12.98 -7.02 -41.93
N THR A 99 -12.02 -7.55 -41.14
CA THR A 99 -11.96 -8.98 -40.77
C THR A 99 -12.24 -9.10 -39.28
N PRO A 100 -13.41 -9.60 -38.88
CA PRO A 100 -13.75 -9.71 -37.46
C PRO A 100 -12.71 -10.51 -36.66
N LEU A 101 -12.27 -9.97 -35.53
CA LEU A 101 -11.42 -10.64 -34.57
C LEU A 101 -12.31 -11.55 -33.70
N THR A 102 -12.23 -12.86 -33.92
CA THR A 102 -13.05 -13.84 -33.20
C THR A 102 -12.17 -14.96 -32.62
N GLY A 103 -12.31 -15.17 -31.29
CA GLY A 103 -11.55 -16.23 -30.62
C GLY A 103 -10.07 -15.92 -30.42
N GLU A 104 -9.28 -16.97 -30.35
CA GLU A 104 -7.82 -16.86 -30.17
C GLU A 104 -7.14 -16.35 -31.43
N THR A 105 -6.17 -15.49 -31.28
CA THR A 105 -5.41 -14.81 -32.34
C THR A 105 -3.92 -15.03 -32.13
N ASP A 106 -3.20 -15.34 -33.18
CA ASP A 106 -1.74 -15.52 -33.18
C ASP A 106 -1.02 -14.16 -33.34
N PHE A 107 -0.20 -13.79 -32.35
CA PHE A 107 0.61 -12.59 -32.28
C PHE A 107 2.11 -12.89 -32.30
N THR A 108 2.53 -14.06 -32.79
CA THR A 108 3.96 -14.33 -33.02
C THR A 108 4.58 -13.35 -34.01
N GLU A 109 3.72 -12.80 -34.89
CA GLU A 109 4.04 -11.65 -35.75
C GLU A 109 3.00 -10.53 -35.48
N PRO A 110 3.35 -9.26 -35.71
CA PRO A 110 2.42 -8.15 -35.52
C PRO A 110 1.16 -8.30 -36.38
N LEU A 111 0.00 -8.18 -35.75
CA LEU A 111 -1.30 -8.34 -36.40
C LEU A 111 -1.69 -7.07 -37.17
N LYS A 112 -1.92 -7.18 -38.48
CA LYS A 112 -2.47 -6.09 -39.29
C LYS A 112 -4.00 -6.06 -39.15
N ILE A 113 -4.55 -4.90 -38.85
CA ILE A 113 -5.97 -4.65 -38.73
C ILE A 113 -6.40 -3.53 -39.68
N THR A 114 -7.50 -3.74 -40.38
CA THR A 114 -8.14 -2.70 -41.22
C THR A 114 -9.48 -2.32 -40.63
N VAL A 115 -9.67 -1.06 -40.31
CA VAL A 115 -10.95 -0.49 -39.86
C VAL A 115 -11.58 0.28 -41.00
N ILE A 116 -12.86 0.06 -41.22
CA ILE A 116 -13.66 0.82 -42.16
C ILE A 116 -14.39 1.92 -41.40
N ASP A 117 -14.17 3.17 -41.78
CA ASP A 117 -14.84 4.31 -41.17
C ASP A 117 -16.28 4.53 -41.72
N VAL A 118 -16.96 5.52 -41.18
CA VAL A 118 -18.35 5.86 -41.57
C VAL A 118 -18.49 6.29 -43.02
N GLN A 119 -17.39 6.69 -43.66
CA GLN A 119 -17.36 7.10 -45.07
C GLN A 119 -16.97 5.94 -46.00
N GLY A 120 -16.61 4.79 -45.45
CA GLY A 120 -16.12 3.63 -46.19
C GLY A 120 -14.63 3.68 -46.50
N ASN A 121 -13.89 4.61 -45.90
CA ASN A 121 -12.44 4.64 -46.05
C ASN A 121 -11.79 3.54 -45.20
N ARG A 122 -10.66 3.03 -45.67
CA ARG A 122 -9.88 1.97 -45.02
C ARG A 122 -8.73 2.58 -44.25
N HIS A 123 -8.66 2.26 -42.97
CA HIS A 123 -7.57 2.67 -42.08
C HIS A 123 -6.82 1.43 -41.61
N ASN A 124 -5.53 1.37 -41.87
CA ASN A 124 -4.70 0.22 -41.55
C ASN A 124 -3.80 0.54 -40.35
N ASN A 125 -3.81 -0.33 -39.36
CA ASN A 125 -2.94 -0.25 -38.20
C ASN A 125 -2.25 -1.60 -37.97
N THR A 126 -1.23 -1.62 -37.15
CA THR A 126 -0.51 -2.83 -36.78
C THR A 126 -0.53 -2.97 -35.26
N ILE A 127 -1.04 -4.08 -34.76
CA ILE A 127 -1.06 -4.38 -33.33
C ILE A 127 0.14 -5.27 -33.01
N LYS A 128 0.93 -4.85 -32.03
CA LYS A 128 2.12 -5.57 -31.60
C LYS A 128 2.03 -5.88 -30.10
N ILE A 129 2.24 -7.12 -29.75
CA ILE A 129 2.38 -7.52 -28.35
C ILE A 129 3.83 -7.36 -27.94
N LEU A 130 4.05 -6.69 -26.82
CA LEU A 130 5.34 -6.57 -26.18
C LEU A 130 5.32 -7.35 -24.88
N PRO A 131 5.87 -8.59 -24.86
CA PRO A 131 6.03 -9.30 -23.60
C PRO A 131 6.92 -8.49 -22.66
N THR A 132 6.43 -8.22 -21.47
CA THR A 132 7.16 -7.45 -20.46
C THR A 132 7.11 -8.20 -19.13
N PRO A 133 8.12 -8.08 -18.27
CA PRO A 133 7.96 -8.58 -16.90
C PRO A 133 6.76 -7.88 -16.24
N PRO A 134 6.04 -8.55 -15.34
CA PRO A 134 4.98 -7.91 -14.57
C PRO A 134 5.55 -6.75 -13.77
N LYS A 135 4.74 -5.70 -13.50
CA LYS A 135 5.18 -4.54 -12.72
C LYS A 135 5.79 -4.96 -11.38
N THR A 136 5.20 -5.99 -10.77
CA THR A 136 5.69 -6.56 -9.50
C THR A 136 5.72 -8.08 -9.58
N LYS A 137 6.73 -8.69 -8.95
CA LYS A 137 6.84 -10.14 -8.77
C LYS A 137 7.23 -10.44 -7.33
N PHE A 138 6.49 -11.33 -6.67
CA PHE A 138 6.75 -11.72 -5.29
C PHE A 138 7.41 -13.09 -5.20
N THR A 139 8.42 -13.21 -4.34
CA THR A 139 9.08 -14.49 -4.05
C THR A 139 9.33 -14.61 -2.55
N LYS A 140 9.16 -15.81 -2.00
CA LYS A 140 9.62 -16.13 -0.65
C LYS A 140 11.12 -16.41 -0.70
N VAL A 141 11.90 -15.59 -0.01
CA VAL A 141 13.37 -15.69 -0.01
C VAL A 141 13.83 -16.76 0.97
N TRP A 142 13.35 -16.67 2.21
CA TRP A 142 13.60 -17.68 3.24
C TRP A 142 12.52 -17.60 4.34
N ASP A 143 12.44 -18.69 5.13
CA ASP A 143 11.53 -18.84 6.26
C ASP A 143 12.27 -19.63 7.32
N LYS A 144 12.58 -19.03 8.47
CA LYS A 144 13.38 -19.64 9.53
C LYS A 144 12.74 -19.40 10.89
N ASN A 145 12.70 -20.44 11.71
CA ASN A 145 12.31 -20.29 13.11
C ASN A 145 13.47 -19.71 13.96
N ALA A 146 13.17 -19.32 15.20
CA ALA A 146 14.17 -18.69 16.07
C ALA A 146 15.36 -19.62 16.32
N VAL A 147 15.16 -20.94 16.47
CA VAL A 147 16.25 -21.90 16.67
C VAL A 147 17.17 -21.99 15.46
N GLU A 148 16.61 -21.98 14.24
CA GLU A 148 17.39 -21.95 12.97
C GLU A 148 18.17 -20.65 12.81
N LEU A 149 17.72 -19.58 13.46
CA LEU A 149 18.40 -18.30 13.56
C LEU A 149 19.38 -18.21 14.74
N ASN A 150 19.62 -19.32 15.47
CA ASN A 150 20.42 -19.37 16.69
C ASN A 150 19.89 -18.48 17.83
N ILE A 151 18.59 -18.23 17.87
CA ILE A 151 17.89 -17.53 18.94
C ILE A 151 17.19 -18.59 19.80
N ASN A 152 17.54 -18.66 21.09
CA ASN A 152 16.90 -19.56 22.05
C ASN A 152 15.74 -18.89 22.81
N ASP A 153 15.14 -17.87 22.21
CA ASP A 153 13.99 -17.15 22.73
C ASP A 153 12.89 -17.08 21.67
N ARG A 154 11.65 -17.10 22.13
CA ARG A 154 10.47 -16.95 21.26
C ARG A 154 10.09 -15.50 21.02
N ASN A 155 10.56 -14.57 21.84
CA ASN A 155 10.07 -13.20 21.91
C ASN A 155 10.73 -12.27 20.86
N LEU A 156 10.53 -12.60 19.59
CA LEU A 156 10.96 -11.80 18.43
C LEU A 156 10.07 -10.57 18.31
N SER A 157 10.36 -9.51 19.05
CA SER A 157 9.42 -8.40 19.26
C SER A 157 9.53 -7.26 18.28
N GLY A 158 10.71 -7.02 17.70
CA GLY A 158 10.92 -5.90 16.78
C GLY A 158 11.80 -6.27 15.59
N LEU A 159 11.46 -5.74 14.41
CA LEU A 159 12.24 -5.86 13.19
C LEU A 159 12.65 -4.50 12.67
N ALA A 160 13.89 -4.39 12.21
CA ALA A 160 14.39 -3.25 11.47
C ALA A 160 15.28 -3.74 10.32
N MET A 161 15.27 -3.06 9.18
CA MET A 161 16.05 -3.49 8.03
C MET A 161 16.64 -2.29 7.31
N ASN A 162 17.94 -2.32 7.07
CA ASN A 162 18.67 -1.31 6.32
C ASN A 162 19.47 -1.94 5.16
N ASP A 163 20.38 -1.18 4.57
CA ASP A 163 21.22 -1.64 3.46
C ASP A 163 22.15 -2.79 3.85
N LYS A 164 22.53 -2.92 5.12
CA LYS A 164 23.53 -3.87 5.61
C LYS A 164 22.92 -5.15 6.18
N TYR A 165 21.80 -5.05 6.92
CA TYR A 165 21.26 -6.19 7.67
C TYR A 165 19.74 -6.12 7.91
N LEU A 166 19.19 -7.25 8.33
CA LEU A 166 17.96 -7.35 9.09
C LEU A 166 18.32 -7.45 10.57
N ALA A 167 17.83 -6.52 11.39
CA ALA A 167 17.96 -6.56 12.84
C ALA A 167 16.68 -7.15 13.46
N VAL A 168 16.86 -8.01 14.45
CA VAL A 168 15.80 -8.66 15.23
C VAL A 168 16.00 -8.29 16.69
N GLN A 169 15.13 -7.45 17.22
CA GLN A 169 15.10 -7.09 18.62
C GLN A 169 14.34 -8.15 19.42
N LEU A 170 14.94 -8.66 20.47
CA LEU A 170 14.23 -9.49 21.45
C LEU A 170 13.64 -8.61 22.55
N TYR A 171 12.46 -8.97 23.03
CA TYR A 171 11.74 -8.23 24.08
C TYR A 171 12.58 -7.93 25.33
N ASP A 172 13.32 -8.89 25.81
CA ASP A 172 14.19 -8.75 26.98
C ASP A 172 15.60 -9.31 26.70
N GLY A 173 16.13 -8.99 25.54
CA GLY A 173 17.38 -9.56 25.07
C GLY A 173 18.13 -8.66 24.10
N ASN A 174 19.12 -9.25 23.48
CA ASN A 174 19.98 -8.59 22.51
C ASN A 174 19.30 -8.38 21.17
N ILE A 175 19.98 -7.63 20.31
CA ILE A 175 19.63 -7.44 18.90
C ILE A 175 20.48 -8.41 18.08
N TYR A 176 19.84 -9.26 17.30
CA TYR A 176 20.49 -10.19 16.38
C TYR A 176 20.46 -9.62 14.96
N ARG A 177 21.60 -9.60 14.27
CA ARG A 177 21.67 -9.09 12.90
C ARG A 177 21.96 -10.22 11.91
N TYR A 178 21.21 -10.19 10.79
CA TYR A 178 21.27 -11.22 9.76
C TYR A 178 21.43 -10.60 8.38
N ASP A 179 22.10 -11.32 7.50
CA ASP A 179 22.06 -11.04 6.08
C ASP A 179 20.61 -11.21 5.56
N LYS A 180 20.04 -10.15 5.02
CA LYS A 180 18.64 -10.14 4.60
C LYS A 180 18.34 -11.09 3.44
N LYS A 181 19.33 -11.41 2.59
CA LYS A 181 19.16 -12.27 1.41
C LYS A 181 19.22 -13.76 1.75
N SER A 182 19.96 -14.13 2.77
CA SER A 182 20.18 -15.55 3.14
C SER A 182 19.66 -15.94 4.53
N GLY A 183 19.39 -14.96 5.40
CA GLY A 183 19.11 -15.20 6.80
C GLY A 183 20.31 -15.81 7.55
N SER A 184 21.53 -15.57 7.08
CA SER A 184 22.75 -15.97 7.77
C SER A 184 23.10 -14.97 8.85
N ALA A 185 23.49 -15.47 10.05
CA ALA A 185 23.86 -14.62 11.16
C ALA A 185 25.10 -13.77 10.81
N ILE A 186 25.05 -12.49 11.16
CA ILE A 186 26.18 -11.56 11.07
C ILE A 186 26.83 -11.42 12.45
N ASP A 187 26.08 -10.87 13.41
CA ASP A 187 26.54 -10.66 14.77
C ASP A 187 25.38 -10.44 15.75
N VAL A 188 25.73 -10.15 16.99
CA VAL A 188 24.78 -9.83 18.07
C VAL A 188 25.23 -8.56 18.77
N VAL A 189 24.34 -7.59 18.86
CA VAL A 189 24.57 -6.31 19.53
C VAL A 189 23.83 -6.30 20.87
N SER A 190 24.45 -5.74 21.88
CA SER A 190 23.81 -5.62 23.20
C SER A 190 22.66 -4.61 23.13
N SER A 191 21.52 -4.99 23.68
CA SER A 191 20.40 -4.08 23.85
C SER A 191 20.72 -2.98 24.86
N ALA A 192 20.24 -1.76 24.61
CA ALA A 192 20.48 -0.61 25.48
C ALA A 192 19.88 -0.80 26.90
N ARG A 193 18.72 -1.43 26.97
CA ARG A 193 17.93 -1.67 28.20
C ARG A 193 17.11 -2.95 28.08
N SER A 194 16.51 -3.36 29.21
CA SER A 194 15.43 -4.35 29.23
C SER A 194 14.11 -3.75 28.74
N PHE A 195 13.17 -4.60 28.33
CA PHE A 195 11.86 -4.24 27.79
C PHE A 195 11.92 -3.43 26.48
N MET A 196 12.99 -3.63 25.70
CA MET A 196 13.03 -3.08 24.33
C MET A 196 12.04 -3.83 23.47
N MET A 197 10.98 -3.15 23.04
CA MET A 197 9.86 -3.80 22.36
C MET A 197 10.03 -3.76 20.85
N LYS A 198 10.34 -2.61 20.29
CA LYS A 198 10.32 -2.37 18.85
C LYS A 198 11.64 -1.86 18.34
N ALA A 199 11.84 -2.13 17.06
CA ALA A 199 12.96 -1.60 16.28
C ALA A 199 12.43 -0.95 15.01
N ASP A 200 13.12 0.06 14.53
CA ASP A 200 12.89 0.73 13.25
C ASP A 200 14.23 1.17 12.66
N VAL A 201 14.22 1.73 11.47
CA VAL A 201 15.36 2.43 10.88
C VAL A 201 14.93 3.83 10.50
N ASP A 202 15.84 4.78 10.65
CA ASP A 202 15.64 6.12 10.12
C ASP A 202 16.03 6.22 8.63
N ASP A 203 15.84 7.39 8.02
CA ASP A 203 16.12 7.59 6.58
C ASP A 203 17.63 7.52 6.25
N ALA A 204 18.52 7.63 7.25
CA ALA A 204 19.95 7.45 7.09
C ALA A 204 20.40 5.98 7.29
N GLY A 205 19.49 5.12 7.75
CA GLY A 205 19.74 3.69 7.98
C GLY A 205 20.21 3.36 9.38
N HIS A 206 20.19 4.31 10.33
CA HIS A 206 20.50 4.03 11.72
C HIS A 206 19.46 3.09 12.32
N LEU A 207 19.93 2.09 13.07
CA LEU A 207 19.06 1.22 13.85
C LEU A 207 18.51 2.00 15.05
N ILE A 208 17.19 2.06 15.13
CA ILE A 208 16.45 2.69 16.23
C ILE A 208 15.78 1.60 17.05
N THR A 209 15.84 1.68 18.37
CA THR A 209 15.10 0.79 19.26
C THR A 209 14.36 1.56 20.32
N ALA A 210 13.20 1.05 20.73
CA ALA A 210 12.38 1.70 21.73
C ALA A 210 12.06 0.76 22.90
N ARG A 211 12.12 1.32 24.10
CA ARG A 211 11.66 0.70 25.33
C ARG A 211 10.20 1.05 25.56
N GLU A 212 9.36 0.05 25.74
CA GLU A 212 7.98 0.22 26.16
C GLU A 212 7.90 0.67 27.63
N ASN A 213 7.02 1.61 27.95
CA ASN A 213 6.73 1.97 29.35
C ASN A 213 5.88 0.89 30.03
N ILE A 214 6.48 -0.26 30.28
CA ILE A 214 5.85 -1.34 31.02
C ILE A 214 6.34 -1.31 32.49
N TYR A 215 5.44 -1.52 33.42
CA TYR A 215 5.72 -1.49 34.86
C TYR A 215 6.37 -0.18 35.35
N GLY A 216 6.06 0.94 34.72
CA GLY A 216 6.64 2.24 35.07
C GLY A 216 8.11 2.43 34.66
N ALA A 217 8.55 1.69 33.66
CA ALA A 217 9.94 1.74 33.20
C ALA A 217 10.30 3.03 32.41
N GLY A 218 9.29 3.75 31.91
CA GLY A 218 9.43 4.91 31.03
C GLY A 218 9.59 4.50 29.57
N PHE A 219 9.26 5.43 28.67
CA PHE A 219 9.48 5.29 27.22
C PHE A 219 10.81 5.89 26.85
N MET A 220 11.69 5.07 26.31
CA MET A 220 13.05 5.48 25.90
C MET A 220 13.30 5.06 24.45
N VAL A 221 13.98 5.92 23.70
CA VAL A 221 14.38 5.65 22.31
C VAL A 221 15.88 5.84 22.18
N TYR A 222 16.52 4.88 21.54
CA TYR A 222 17.95 4.86 21.29
C TYR A 222 18.20 4.68 19.79
N TYR A 223 19.28 5.31 19.28
CA TYR A 223 19.86 4.90 18.01
C TYR A 223 21.21 4.21 18.25
N TYR A 224 21.61 3.38 17.30
CA TYR A 224 22.88 2.68 17.34
C TYR A 224 23.80 3.27 16.27
N SER A 225 24.98 3.70 16.70
CA SER A 225 26.03 4.14 15.79
C SER A 225 26.54 2.97 14.97
N GLU A 226 26.71 3.17 13.67
CA GLU A 226 27.27 2.15 12.78
C GLU A 226 28.79 1.99 12.94
N GLU A 227 29.47 3.00 13.49
CA GLU A 227 30.93 2.98 13.62
C GLU A 227 31.42 2.02 14.72
N ASP A 228 30.72 2.00 15.85
CA ASP A 228 31.15 1.26 17.05
C ASP A 228 30.07 0.36 17.66
N ASN A 229 28.85 0.37 17.10
CA ASN A 229 27.67 -0.30 17.63
C ASN A 229 27.24 0.18 19.04
N GLU A 230 27.69 1.36 19.45
CA GLU A 230 27.25 1.97 20.69
C GLU A 230 25.87 2.57 20.56
N HIS A 231 25.12 2.49 21.63
CA HIS A 231 23.77 3.05 21.67
C HIS A 231 23.78 4.46 22.27
N HIS A 232 23.03 5.36 21.67
CA HIS A 232 22.88 6.74 22.09
C HIS A 232 21.41 7.03 22.39
N LEU A 233 21.18 7.66 23.55
CA LEU A 233 19.83 8.03 23.98
C LEU A 233 19.33 9.23 23.18
N LEU A 234 18.18 9.08 22.52
CA LEU A 234 17.49 10.16 21.82
C LEU A 234 16.35 10.76 22.66
N LEU A 235 15.65 9.91 23.42
CA LEU A 235 14.45 10.28 24.14
C LEU A 235 14.36 9.49 25.43
N ASP A 236 14.06 10.17 26.54
CA ASP A 236 13.75 9.58 27.85
C ASP A 236 12.52 10.28 28.45
N TYR A 237 11.36 9.66 28.27
CA TYR A 237 10.11 10.11 28.86
C TYR A 237 9.78 9.23 30.06
N THR A 238 10.05 9.75 31.25
CA THR A 238 9.98 8.96 32.46
C THR A 238 8.54 8.83 33.00
N ASN A 239 8.32 7.82 33.82
CA ASN A 239 7.02 7.65 34.48
C ASN A 239 6.70 8.81 35.46
N ASP A 240 7.76 9.37 36.10
CA ASP A 240 7.61 10.53 36.98
C ASP A 240 7.18 11.80 36.23
N ASP A 241 7.47 11.88 34.95
CA ASP A 241 7.03 12.95 34.05
C ASP A 241 5.65 12.71 33.45
N GLY A 242 4.97 11.63 33.82
CA GLY A 242 3.64 11.30 33.36
C GLY A 242 3.58 10.50 32.07
N CYS A 243 4.64 9.76 31.74
CA CYS A 243 4.66 8.86 30.59
C CYS A 243 3.50 7.84 30.67
N PRO A 244 2.64 7.74 29.67
CA PRO A 244 1.55 6.77 29.67
C PRO A 244 2.03 5.33 29.75
N GLU A 245 1.30 4.48 30.44
CA GLU A 245 1.53 3.04 30.46
C GLU A 245 1.46 2.46 29.05
N ASP A 246 2.27 1.48 28.76
CA ASP A 246 2.43 0.81 27.45
C ASP A 246 2.81 1.76 26.28
N LEU A 247 3.21 3.01 26.52
CA LEU A 247 3.77 3.86 25.47
C LEU A 247 5.08 3.24 24.95
N GLY A 248 5.23 3.19 23.63
CA GLY A 248 6.35 2.53 22.96
C GLY A 248 6.05 1.09 22.56
N TYR A 249 4.80 0.67 22.71
CA TYR A 249 4.32 -0.58 22.14
C TYR A 249 4.58 -0.66 20.61
N GLU A 250 4.35 0.44 19.90
CA GLU A 250 4.74 0.65 18.52
C GLU A 250 5.47 1.98 18.39
N ILE A 251 6.44 2.01 17.47
CA ILE A 251 7.18 3.22 17.10
C ILE A 251 7.23 3.36 15.59
N SER A 252 7.39 4.58 15.14
CA SER A 252 7.87 4.85 13.79
C SER A 252 8.78 6.09 13.78
N VAL A 253 9.74 6.08 12.87
CA VAL A 253 10.73 7.14 12.74
C VAL A 253 10.77 7.60 11.28
N ILE A 254 10.96 8.89 11.06
CA ILE A 254 11.17 9.47 9.74
C ILE A 254 12.18 10.61 9.82
N GLY A 255 13.01 10.76 8.80
CA GLY A 255 14.16 11.66 8.77
C GLY A 255 15.40 11.01 9.36
N ASP A 256 16.53 11.70 9.30
CA ASP A 256 17.79 11.29 9.93
C ASP A 256 17.81 11.79 11.38
N VAL A 257 17.81 10.88 12.35
CA VAL A 257 17.75 11.24 13.78
C VAL A 257 19.03 11.93 14.28
N THR A 258 20.10 11.92 13.51
CA THR A 258 21.39 12.55 13.87
C THR A 258 21.63 13.87 13.15
N ASN A 259 20.91 14.15 12.07
CA ASN A 259 21.16 15.31 11.22
C ASN A 259 19.90 15.85 10.56
N GLY A 260 19.70 17.16 10.64
CA GLY A 260 18.51 17.80 10.11
C GLY A 260 17.26 17.49 10.93
N LYS A 261 16.13 17.54 10.26
CA LYS A 261 14.81 17.33 10.86
C LYS A 261 14.39 15.88 10.83
N SER A 262 13.93 15.38 11.96
CA SER A 262 13.33 14.05 12.06
C SER A 262 12.17 14.01 13.07
N PHE A 263 11.40 12.93 13.04
CA PHE A 263 10.30 12.71 13.98
C PHE A 263 10.33 11.29 14.52
N ILE A 264 10.05 11.17 15.82
CA ILE A 264 9.80 9.91 16.50
C ILE A 264 8.35 9.88 16.93
N TYR A 265 7.63 8.82 16.59
CA TYR A 265 6.25 8.57 16.98
C TYR A 265 6.19 7.39 17.94
N GLY A 266 5.40 7.54 19.00
CA GLY A 266 5.10 6.47 19.95
C GLY A 266 3.60 6.31 20.11
N MET A 267 3.16 5.06 20.23
CA MET A 267 1.77 4.70 20.44
C MET A 267 1.63 3.90 21.73
N ALA A 268 0.49 4.10 22.42
CA ALA A 268 0.10 3.29 23.54
C ALA A 268 -1.20 2.56 23.23
N PRO A 269 -1.29 1.24 23.46
CA PRO A 269 -2.53 0.49 23.25
C PRO A 269 -3.71 1.07 24.03
N GLY A 270 -4.91 0.96 23.47
CA GLY A 270 -6.14 1.42 24.13
C GLY A 270 -6.33 2.93 24.17
N THR A 271 -5.46 3.72 23.54
CA THR A 271 -5.61 5.16 23.43
C THR A 271 -5.82 5.60 21.99
N MET A 272 -6.39 6.78 21.81
CA MET A 272 -6.51 7.44 20.50
C MET A 272 -5.48 8.56 20.35
N THR A 273 -4.50 8.59 21.21
CA THR A 273 -3.47 9.62 21.26
C THR A 273 -2.17 9.05 20.70
N VAL A 274 -1.64 9.71 19.71
CA VAL A 274 -0.30 9.52 19.18
C VAL A 274 0.59 10.54 19.86
N TYR A 275 1.70 10.08 20.37
CA TYR A 275 2.74 10.92 20.94
C TYR A 275 3.86 11.05 19.93
N TYR A 276 4.38 12.27 19.70
CA TYR A 276 5.51 12.44 18.81
C TYR A 276 6.44 13.56 19.26
N TRP A 277 7.70 13.39 18.89
CA TRP A 277 8.78 14.35 19.15
C TRP A 277 9.44 14.72 17.85
N GLU A 278 9.73 16.01 17.70
CA GLU A 278 10.56 16.55 16.63
C GLU A 278 12.01 16.64 17.14
N LEU A 279 12.94 16.19 16.30
CA LEU A 279 14.36 16.38 16.51
C LEU A 279 14.90 17.33 15.44
N MET A 280 15.95 18.06 15.80
CA MET A 280 16.74 18.86 14.90
C MET A 280 18.22 18.60 15.21
N ASP A 281 18.97 18.10 14.23
CA ASP A 281 20.40 17.78 14.39
C ASP A 281 20.70 16.90 15.61
N GLY A 282 19.88 15.90 15.86
CA GLY A 282 20.02 14.95 16.95
C GLY A 282 19.44 15.38 18.31
N GLU A 283 18.96 16.61 18.41
CA GLU A 283 18.45 17.16 19.66
C GLU A 283 16.94 17.31 19.64
N LEU A 284 16.27 16.99 20.75
CA LEU A 284 14.83 17.20 20.90
C LEU A 284 14.47 18.69 20.83
N VAL A 285 13.53 19.06 19.97
CA VAL A 285 13.02 20.45 19.88
C VAL A 285 12.23 20.84 21.13
N THR A 286 11.52 19.88 21.73
CA THR A 286 10.83 20.05 23.02
C THR A 286 11.35 19.00 24.02
N PRO A 287 11.33 19.27 25.34
CA PRO A 287 11.71 18.27 26.34
C PRO A 287 10.92 16.95 26.19
N ALA A 288 11.55 15.83 26.49
CA ALA A 288 10.92 14.51 26.39
C ALA A 288 9.58 14.42 27.16
N ALA A 289 9.49 15.08 28.31
CA ALA A 289 8.28 15.17 29.13
C ALA A 289 7.14 16.02 28.51
N VAL A 290 7.37 16.67 27.37
CA VAL A 290 6.39 17.54 26.71
C VAL A 290 6.23 17.08 25.23
N PRO A 291 5.68 15.87 25.01
CA PRO A 291 5.43 15.38 23.67
C PRO A 291 4.38 16.24 22.96
N ASN A 292 4.51 16.34 21.65
CA ASN A 292 3.38 16.74 20.83
C ASN A 292 2.39 15.57 20.77
N THR A 293 1.12 15.88 20.59
CA THR A 293 0.08 14.86 20.50
C THR A 293 -0.81 15.07 19.29
N LEU A 294 -1.16 13.97 18.65
CA LEU A 294 -2.20 13.92 17.64
C LEU A 294 -3.32 13.02 18.14
N ARG A 295 -4.54 13.35 17.78
CA ARG A 295 -5.69 12.56 18.15
C ARG A 295 -6.53 12.28 16.91
N TYR A 296 -6.66 11.02 16.58
CA TYR A 296 -7.42 10.56 15.44
C TYR A 296 -8.67 9.81 15.89
N GLY A 297 -9.77 10.01 15.15
CA GLY A 297 -11.04 9.35 15.41
C GLY A 297 -11.93 10.01 16.48
N PRO A 298 -13.11 9.47 16.71
CA PRO A 298 -14.08 10.02 17.63
C PRO A 298 -13.63 9.90 19.08
N ALA A 299 -14.06 10.85 19.91
CA ALA A 299 -13.83 10.77 21.35
C ALA A 299 -14.48 9.51 21.91
N GLY A 300 -13.73 8.73 22.70
CA GLY A 300 -14.22 7.51 23.35
C GLY A 300 -13.96 6.21 22.57
N GLY A 301 -13.42 6.26 21.34
CA GLY A 301 -12.94 5.05 20.67
C GLY A 301 -11.80 4.40 21.47
N ASN A 302 -11.82 3.10 21.57
CA ASN A 302 -10.76 2.33 22.23
C ASN A 302 -9.90 1.68 21.14
N TRP A 303 -8.75 2.30 20.84
CA TRP A 303 -7.83 1.76 19.87
C TRP A 303 -6.91 0.76 20.55
N ASP A 304 -7.16 -0.50 20.29
CA ASP A 304 -6.22 -1.56 20.63
C ASP A 304 -5.20 -1.66 19.47
N ARG A 305 -3.92 -1.54 19.80
CA ARG A 305 -2.80 -1.69 18.84
C ARG A 305 -2.83 -0.74 17.66
N ALA A 306 -2.90 0.54 17.97
CA ALA A 306 -2.76 1.56 16.96
C ALA A 306 -1.28 1.77 16.60
N GLN A 307 -1.02 1.94 15.32
CA GLN A 307 0.28 2.28 14.77
C GLN A 307 0.14 3.41 13.77
N ILE A 308 1.17 4.24 13.72
CA ILE A 308 1.23 5.39 12.80
C ILE A 308 2.55 5.39 12.02
N GLN A 309 2.48 5.80 10.77
CA GLN A 309 3.65 6.16 9.95
C GLN A 309 3.35 7.49 9.26
N ARG A 310 4.30 8.40 9.29
CA ARG A 310 4.23 9.66 8.55
C ARG A 310 4.79 9.48 7.15
N ALA A 311 4.16 10.10 6.15
CA ALA A 311 4.54 9.93 4.75
C ALA A 311 5.78 10.75 4.33
N SER A 312 6.01 11.92 4.95
CA SER A 312 7.15 12.80 4.62
C SER A 312 7.46 13.77 5.76
N LEU A 313 8.56 14.51 5.64
CA LEU A 313 8.93 15.57 6.60
C LEU A 313 8.15 16.87 6.42
N ASP A 314 7.30 16.98 5.39
CA ASP A 314 6.52 18.18 5.11
C ASP A 314 5.49 18.47 6.20
N ALA A 315 5.23 19.74 6.46
CA ALA A 315 4.29 20.16 7.51
C ALA A 315 2.86 19.60 7.30
N ASN A 316 2.45 19.42 6.04
CA ASN A 316 1.15 18.89 5.65
C ASN A 316 1.23 17.43 5.19
N SER A 317 2.20 16.68 5.69
CA SER A 317 2.36 15.28 5.35
C SER A 317 1.15 14.46 5.74
N ASP A 318 0.78 13.51 4.89
CA ASP A 318 -0.19 12.49 5.24
C ASP A 318 0.37 11.58 6.35
N HIS A 319 -0.55 10.99 7.10
CA HIS A 319 -0.26 9.97 8.09
C HIS A 319 -1.05 8.71 7.77
N TYR A 320 -0.38 7.59 7.82
CA TYR A 320 -0.96 6.25 7.69
C TYR A 320 -1.17 5.68 9.08
N ILE A 321 -2.37 5.21 9.36
CA ILE A 321 -2.73 4.73 10.70
C ILE A 321 -3.44 3.40 10.60
N SER A 322 -2.95 2.39 11.30
CA SER A 322 -3.71 1.17 11.54
C SER A 322 -4.18 1.12 12.99
N TYR A 323 -5.36 0.55 13.21
CA TYR A 323 -5.89 0.33 14.53
C TYR A 323 -6.91 -0.81 14.53
N TYR A 324 -7.20 -1.33 15.70
CA TYR A 324 -8.20 -2.36 15.89
C TYR A 324 -9.26 -1.88 16.87
N ILE A 325 -10.52 -1.99 16.48
CA ILE A 325 -11.67 -1.69 17.34
C ILE A 325 -12.24 -3.01 17.82
N PRO A 326 -12.11 -3.34 19.13
CA PRO A 326 -12.66 -4.56 19.67
C PRO A 326 -14.19 -4.52 19.62
N SER A 327 -14.80 -5.69 19.45
CA SER A 327 -16.25 -5.84 19.56
C SER A 327 -16.72 -5.45 20.96
N THR A 328 -17.96 -4.98 21.07
CA THR A 328 -18.60 -4.67 22.34
C THR A 328 -20.00 -5.25 22.38
N ASP A 329 -20.41 -5.70 23.58
CA ASP A 329 -21.79 -6.08 23.89
C ASP A 329 -22.62 -4.88 24.39
N ASP A 330 -22.00 -3.71 24.60
CA ASP A 330 -22.65 -2.48 24.96
C ASP A 330 -23.66 -2.06 23.88
N ALA A 331 -24.94 -2.06 24.27
CA ALA A 331 -26.05 -1.77 23.36
C ALA A 331 -26.01 -0.34 22.82
N ASP A 332 -25.44 0.58 23.58
CA ASP A 332 -25.41 2.00 23.26
C ASP A 332 -24.15 2.43 22.48
N ASP A 333 -23.16 1.55 22.34
CA ASP A 333 -21.95 1.82 21.58
C ASP A 333 -22.13 1.42 20.11
N GLU A 334 -22.90 2.21 19.36
CA GLU A 334 -23.13 1.98 17.94
C GLU A 334 -21.84 2.10 17.12
N TYR A 335 -20.93 2.98 17.51
CA TYR A 335 -19.66 3.17 16.80
C TYR A 335 -18.82 1.89 16.80
N ARG A 336 -18.60 1.28 17.97
CA ARG A 336 -17.81 0.04 18.07
C ARG A 336 -18.49 -1.14 17.42
N LYS A 337 -19.82 -1.17 17.37
CA LYS A 337 -20.58 -2.21 16.65
C LYS A 337 -20.38 -2.09 15.13
N GLU A 338 -20.49 -0.89 14.62
CA GLU A 338 -20.34 -0.63 13.17
C GLU A 338 -18.88 -0.76 12.72
N LYS A 339 -17.96 -0.20 13.50
CA LYS A 339 -16.54 -0.04 13.10
C LYS A 339 -15.61 -1.11 13.66
N LYS A 340 -16.13 -2.16 14.31
CA LYS A 340 -15.31 -3.25 14.87
C LYS A 340 -14.38 -3.89 13.82
N GLY A 341 -13.20 -4.30 14.27
CA GLY A 341 -12.20 -4.97 13.45
C GLY A 341 -11.02 -4.08 13.10
N SER A 342 -10.16 -4.59 12.26
CA SER A 342 -8.98 -3.87 11.79
C SER A 342 -9.35 -2.75 10.82
N ARG A 343 -8.59 -1.67 10.91
CA ARG A 343 -8.71 -0.49 10.07
C ARG A 343 -7.33 -0.04 9.63
N PHE A 344 -7.25 0.42 8.40
CA PHE A 344 -6.10 1.15 7.89
C PHE A 344 -6.62 2.41 7.17
N ASN A 345 -6.19 3.56 7.65
CA ASN A 345 -6.67 4.86 7.20
C ASN A 345 -5.51 5.76 6.79
N ILE A 346 -5.78 6.65 5.85
CA ILE A 346 -4.92 7.76 5.48
C ILE A 346 -5.53 9.06 6.01
N PHE A 347 -4.75 9.82 6.76
CA PHE A 347 -5.15 11.14 7.28
C PHE A 347 -4.28 12.24 6.67
N SER A 348 -4.88 13.33 6.24
CA SER A 348 -4.21 14.54 5.76
C SER A 348 -4.54 15.73 6.64
N PRO A 349 -3.59 16.33 7.25
CA PRO A 349 -2.93 15.99 8.51
C PRO A 349 -3.90 15.84 9.69
N TYR A 350 -5.14 16.27 9.56
CA TYR A 350 -6.13 16.28 10.66
C TYR A 350 -7.46 15.63 10.30
N MET A 351 -7.62 15.18 9.11
CA MET A 351 -8.88 14.62 8.60
C MET A 351 -8.61 13.31 7.86
N GLU A 352 -9.43 12.31 8.18
CA GLU A 352 -9.46 11.08 7.40
C GLU A 352 -9.83 11.37 5.95
N ILE A 353 -9.03 10.86 5.02
CA ILE A 353 -9.24 11.08 3.60
C ILE A 353 -9.52 9.79 2.83
N ASN A 354 -8.99 8.66 3.29
CA ASN A 354 -9.23 7.35 2.70
C ASN A 354 -9.13 6.24 3.74
N GLU A 355 -9.91 5.20 3.56
CA GLU A 355 -9.85 3.96 4.32
C GLU A 355 -9.66 2.79 3.33
N LEU A 356 -8.75 1.87 3.64
CA LEU A 356 -8.71 0.59 2.95
C LEU A 356 -9.92 -0.23 3.40
N ASN A 357 -10.71 -0.74 2.44
CA ASN A 357 -11.94 -1.46 2.75
C ASN A 357 -11.68 -2.54 3.83
N PRO A 358 -12.37 -2.48 4.96
CA PRO A 358 -12.12 -3.38 6.09
C PRO A 358 -12.31 -4.87 5.77
N GLN A 359 -13.02 -5.19 4.71
CA GLN A 359 -13.17 -6.58 4.24
C GLN A 359 -11.87 -7.16 3.66
N ASN A 360 -10.90 -6.31 3.31
CA ASN A 360 -9.58 -6.73 2.84
C ASN A 360 -8.66 -7.17 3.97
N HIS A 361 -8.99 -6.78 5.21
CA HIS A 361 -8.22 -7.17 6.37
C HIS A 361 -8.70 -8.49 6.97
N SER A 362 -7.74 -9.21 7.51
CA SER A 362 -8.00 -10.34 8.40
C SER A 362 -8.54 -9.85 9.76
N TYR A 363 -8.47 -10.68 10.79
CA TYR A 363 -8.96 -10.35 12.11
C TYR A 363 -8.24 -9.11 12.71
N LYS A 364 -6.92 -9.06 12.64
CA LYS A 364 -6.11 -7.99 13.23
C LYS A 364 -4.84 -7.72 12.44
N ILE A 365 -4.61 -6.47 12.08
CA ILE A 365 -3.30 -5.98 11.64
C ILE A 365 -2.40 -5.94 12.88
N LEU A 366 -1.28 -6.66 12.84
CA LEU A 366 -0.29 -6.65 13.91
C LEU A 366 0.67 -5.49 13.73
N ASP A 367 1.11 -5.27 12.50
CA ASP A 367 1.98 -4.19 12.12
C ASP A 367 1.88 -3.89 10.62
N PHE A 368 2.32 -2.72 10.17
CA PHE A 368 2.37 -2.33 8.78
C PHE A 368 3.57 -1.44 8.45
N LYS A 369 3.97 -1.43 7.19
CA LYS A 369 4.89 -0.44 6.62
C LYS A 369 4.33 0.07 5.29
N VAL A 370 4.31 1.39 5.13
CA VAL A 370 4.07 2.05 3.84
C VAL A 370 5.41 2.45 3.25
N PHE A 371 5.62 2.14 1.98
CA PHE A 371 6.84 2.47 1.27
C PHE A 371 6.55 2.87 -0.17
N THR A 372 7.46 3.65 -0.75
CA THR A 372 7.32 4.16 -2.12
C THR A 372 8.42 3.61 -3.01
N VAL A 373 8.04 3.14 -4.20
CA VAL A 373 8.97 2.74 -5.27
C VAL A 373 8.63 3.55 -6.51
N ASN A 374 9.54 4.41 -6.95
CA ASN A 374 9.23 5.49 -7.89
C ASN A 374 8.05 6.34 -7.38
N ASP A 375 6.96 6.43 -8.15
CA ASP A 375 5.74 7.17 -7.79
C ASP A 375 4.64 6.25 -7.21
N ASP A 376 4.90 4.94 -7.12
CA ASP A 376 3.92 3.99 -6.60
C ASP A 376 4.09 3.81 -5.09
N VAL A 377 2.96 3.83 -4.40
CA VAL A 377 2.87 3.69 -2.94
C VAL A 377 2.31 2.33 -2.59
N PHE A 378 3.00 1.61 -1.74
CA PHE A 378 2.66 0.27 -1.30
C PHE A 378 2.45 0.21 0.20
N LEU A 379 1.49 -0.60 0.62
CA LEU A 379 1.24 -0.95 2.01
C LEU A 379 1.55 -2.43 2.19
N ALA A 380 2.50 -2.76 3.05
CA ALA A 380 2.72 -4.13 3.52
C ALA A 380 2.17 -4.29 4.93
N THR A 381 1.41 -5.35 5.18
CA THR A 381 0.84 -5.67 6.50
C THR A 381 1.25 -7.06 6.94
N ILE A 382 1.39 -7.26 8.25
CA ILE A 382 1.34 -8.58 8.89
C ILE A 382 0.02 -8.69 9.64
N GLU A 383 -0.81 -9.67 9.29
CA GLU A 383 -2.17 -9.77 9.79
C GLU A 383 -2.44 -11.14 10.39
N GLN A 384 -3.15 -11.14 11.49
CA GLN A 384 -3.64 -12.35 12.13
C GLN A 384 -4.98 -12.77 11.53
N ASN A 385 -5.13 -14.06 11.18
CA ASN A 385 -6.28 -14.51 10.39
C ASN A 385 -7.61 -14.50 11.15
N TYR A 386 -7.59 -14.82 12.45
CA TYR A 386 -8.86 -14.96 13.18
C TYR A 386 -8.78 -14.52 14.64
N THR A 387 -8.19 -15.32 15.51
CA THR A 387 -8.14 -15.08 16.97
C THR A 387 -6.69 -14.94 17.45
N ALA A 388 -6.54 -14.75 18.76
CA ALA A 388 -5.24 -14.66 19.41
C ALA A 388 -4.25 -15.79 19.08
N TRP A 389 -4.74 -16.95 18.69
CA TRP A 389 -3.97 -18.18 18.46
C TRP A 389 -4.05 -18.67 17.02
N SER A 390 -4.43 -17.80 16.09
CA SER A 390 -4.51 -18.14 14.69
C SER A 390 -3.21 -17.81 13.96
N ASN A 391 -3.06 -18.41 12.78
CA ASN A 391 -2.01 -18.10 11.84
C ASN A 391 -2.04 -16.62 11.45
N ALA A 392 -0.89 -16.12 11.05
CA ALA A 392 -0.75 -14.80 10.44
C ALA A 392 -0.37 -14.93 8.96
N LYS A 393 -0.52 -13.84 8.22
CA LYS A 393 -0.08 -13.74 6.82
C LYS A 393 0.41 -12.33 6.52
N VAL A 394 1.26 -12.23 5.53
CA VAL A 394 1.67 -10.93 4.95
C VAL A 394 0.77 -10.61 3.77
N GLN A 395 0.30 -9.37 3.67
CA GLN A 395 -0.38 -8.87 2.47
C GLN A 395 0.35 -7.62 1.97
N VAL A 396 0.32 -7.40 0.65
CA VAL A 396 0.86 -6.17 0.05
C VAL A 396 -0.18 -5.59 -0.88
N PHE A 397 -0.51 -4.31 -0.65
CA PHE A 397 -1.47 -3.54 -1.43
C PHE A 397 -0.76 -2.41 -2.16
N GLU A 398 -1.16 -2.10 -3.38
CA GLU A 398 -0.80 -0.87 -4.07
C GLU A 398 -1.86 0.21 -3.80
N ILE A 399 -1.50 1.22 -3.04
CA ILE A 399 -2.41 2.30 -2.59
C ILE A 399 -2.15 3.64 -3.28
N THR A 400 -1.43 3.63 -4.39
CA THR A 400 -1.18 4.83 -5.21
C THR A 400 -2.49 5.46 -5.69
N ASN A 401 -3.39 4.64 -6.22
CA ASN A 401 -4.74 5.06 -6.57
C ASN A 401 -5.68 4.84 -5.39
N ARG A 402 -5.88 5.87 -4.59
CA ARG A 402 -6.71 5.81 -3.39
C ARG A 402 -8.17 5.42 -3.63
N ASN A 403 -8.70 5.67 -4.84
CA ASN A 403 -10.06 5.25 -5.18
C ASN A 403 -10.21 3.72 -5.24
N LYS A 404 -9.13 2.99 -5.47
CA LYS A 404 -9.15 1.51 -5.45
C LYS A 404 -9.17 0.93 -4.02
N MET A 405 -8.84 1.71 -3.01
CA MET A 405 -8.84 1.25 -1.62
C MET A 405 -10.22 0.78 -1.14
N GLU A 406 -11.29 1.18 -1.81
CA GLU A 406 -12.67 0.73 -1.53
C GLU A 406 -13.00 -0.66 -2.13
N LEU A 407 -12.19 -1.19 -3.06
CA LEU A 407 -12.41 -2.48 -3.70
C LEU A 407 -12.29 -3.63 -2.71
N THR A 408 -13.04 -4.68 -2.97
CA THR A 408 -13.00 -5.98 -2.26
C THR A 408 -12.61 -7.09 -3.22
N ALA A 409 -12.33 -8.28 -2.71
CA ALA A 409 -11.97 -9.44 -3.53
C ALA A 409 -13.04 -9.87 -4.56
N GLU A 410 -14.27 -9.34 -4.44
CA GLU A 410 -15.37 -9.59 -5.38
C GLU A 410 -15.40 -8.59 -6.54
N ASP A 411 -14.65 -7.50 -6.44
CA ASP A 411 -14.67 -6.41 -7.41
C ASP A 411 -13.63 -6.59 -8.53
N ALA A 412 -13.98 -6.17 -9.73
CA ALA A 412 -13.03 -6.13 -10.84
C ALA A 412 -11.89 -5.14 -10.54
N GLY A 413 -10.65 -5.56 -10.78
CA GLY A 413 -9.45 -4.76 -10.51
C GLY A 413 -8.94 -4.85 -9.08
N TYR A 414 -9.48 -5.74 -8.26
CA TYR A 414 -8.95 -6.01 -6.93
C TYR A 414 -7.52 -6.53 -6.94
N ASP A 415 -7.15 -7.30 -7.95
CA ASP A 415 -5.79 -7.80 -8.18
C ASP A 415 -4.76 -6.70 -8.46
N GLU A 416 -5.22 -5.52 -8.87
CA GLU A 416 -4.39 -4.32 -8.98
C GLU A 416 -4.25 -3.57 -7.64
N LEU A 417 -5.09 -3.85 -6.67
CA LEU A 417 -5.01 -3.33 -5.30
C LEU A 417 -4.25 -4.29 -4.39
N CYS A 418 -4.71 -5.54 -4.27
CA CYS A 418 -4.06 -6.58 -3.46
C CYS A 418 -3.11 -7.39 -4.34
N LEU A 419 -1.84 -6.95 -4.38
CA LEU A 419 -0.84 -7.54 -5.26
C LEU A 419 -0.30 -8.88 -4.74
N PHE A 420 -0.39 -9.10 -3.43
CA PHE A 420 0.19 -10.29 -2.82
C PHE A 420 -0.50 -10.65 -1.51
N THR A 421 -0.76 -11.94 -1.37
CA THR A 421 -1.12 -12.58 -0.10
C THR A 421 -0.19 -13.75 0.11
N GLY A 422 0.65 -13.64 1.14
CA GLY A 422 1.62 -14.68 1.49
C GLY A 422 0.97 -15.92 2.09
N ASP A 423 1.72 -17.03 2.09
CA ASP A 423 1.32 -18.26 2.79
C ASP A 423 1.09 -17.97 4.27
N GLU A 424 0.18 -18.70 4.89
CA GLU A 424 -0.03 -18.63 6.34
C GLU A 424 1.25 -18.98 7.11
N ILE A 425 1.47 -18.23 8.18
CA ILE A 425 2.54 -18.42 9.13
C ILE A 425 1.94 -19.04 10.40
N ALA A 426 2.53 -20.11 10.88
CA ALA A 426 2.07 -20.91 12.03
C ALA A 426 1.78 -20.08 13.28
N PRO A 427 1.05 -20.62 14.27
CA PRO A 427 0.30 -19.84 15.24
C PRO A 427 1.13 -18.78 15.97
N THR A 428 0.50 -17.64 16.13
CA THR A 428 1.04 -16.53 16.91
C THR A 428 0.69 -16.69 18.37
N ASN A 429 1.56 -16.19 19.26
CA ASN A 429 1.26 -16.06 20.67
C ASN A 429 0.68 -14.66 20.93
N TYR A 430 -0.49 -14.59 21.54
CA TYR A 430 -1.11 -13.39 22.13
C TYR A 430 -1.21 -12.14 21.27
N ASN A 431 -0.93 -12.17 20.00
CA ASN A 431 -1.07 -11.00 19.09
C ASN A 431 -0.21 -9.79 19.44
N ARG A 432 0.75 -9.92 20.30
CA ARG A 432 1.40 -8.72 20.82
C ARG A 432 2.65 -8.36 20.05
N TRP A 433 3.26 -9.27 19.32
CA TRP A 433 4.62 -9.11 18.82
C TRP A 433 4.83 -9.46 17.34
N GLY A 434 3.79 -9.42 16.55
CA GLY A 434 3.99 -9.43 15.09
C GLY A 434 4.59 -8.10 14.65
N ASP A 435 5.62 -8.16 13.81
CA ASP A 435 6.29 -6.97 13.29
C ASP A 435 6.63 -7.14 11.81
N ILE A 436 6.80 -6.03 11.10
CA ILE A 436 7.15 -6.02 9.69
C ILE A 436 8.20 -4.96 9.40
N ALA A 437 9.25 -5.33 8.66
CA ALA A 437 10.28 -4.41 8.20
C ALA A 437 10.42 -4.47 6.68
N VAL A 438 10.70 -3.32 6.08
CA VAL A 438 10.83 -3.18 4.62
C VAL A 438 12.14 -2.48 4.29
N TYR A 439 12.84 -2.97 3.27
CA TYR A 439 14.03 -2.33 2.73
C TYR A 439 14.02 -2.38 1.20
N LYS A 440 14.29 -1.25 0.56
CA LYS A 440 14.32 -1.09 -0.89
C LYS A 440 15.77 -1.00 -1.40
N GLU A 441 16.09 -1.84 -2.38
CA GLU A 441 17.38 -1.87 -3.07
C GLU A 441 17.19 -1.61 -4.56
N GLN A 442 17.95 -0.67 -5.13
CA GLN A 442 17.93 -0.44 -6.56
C GLN A 442 18.70 -1.54 -7.30
N THR A 443 18.15 -2.03 -8.40
CA THR A 443 18.76 -3.03 -9.27
C THR A 443 19.03 -2.44 -10.66
N ALA A 444 19.64 -3.21 -11.55
CA ALA A 444 19.88 -2.78 -12.93
C ALA A 444 18.58 -2.60 -13.75
N THR A 445 17.48 -3.27 -13.35
CA THR A 445 16.22 -3.30 -14.12
C THR A 445 15.04 -2.71 -13.34
N GLY A 446 15.25 -2.23 -12.13
CA GLY A 446 14.19 -1.70 -11.28
C GLY A 446 14.58 -1.69 -9.81
N TYR A 447 13.75 -2.28 -8.97
CA TYR A 447 13.98 -2.34 -7.53
C TYR A 447 13.64 -3.72 -6.98
N ASP A 448 14.43 -4.20 -6.03
CA ASP A 448 14.05 -5.28 -5.13
C ASP A 448 13.65 -4.70 -3.78
N VAL A 449 12.47 -5.06 -3.30
CA VAL A 449 11.98 -4.66 -1.98
C VAL A 449 11.90 -5.92 -1.10
N TYR A 450 12.71 -5.95 -0.06
CA TYR A 450 12.70 -7.02 0.94
C TYR A 450 11.67 -6.70 2.00
N ILE A 451 10.84 -7.68 2.35
CA ILE A 451 9.76 -7.56 3.33
C ILE A 451 9.95 -8.69 4.33
N ALA A 452 10.42 -8.36 5.53
CA ALA A 452 10.55 -9.29 6.63
C ALA A 452 9.34 -9.19 7.56
N SER A 453 8.82 -10.33 7.99
CA SER A 453 7.74 -10.38 8.99
C SER A 453 8.09 -11.36 10.09
N THR A 454 7.71 -11.06 11.32
CA THR A 454 7.86 -11.97 12.44
C THR A 454 6.51 -12.36 13.05
N VAL A 455 6.43 -13.57 13.52
CA VAL A 455 5.36 -14.07 14.38
C VAL A 455 5.95 -14.74 15.61
N VAL A 456 5.25 -14.62 16.73
CA VAL A 456 5.66 -15.23 17.99
C VAL A 456 4.80 -16.44 18.27
N GLY A 457 5.43 -17.61 18.35
CA GLY A 457 4.78 -18.88 18.69
C GLY A 457 4.83 -19.19 20.19
N TYR A 458 4.54 -20.43 20.54
CA TYR A 458 4.61 -20.91 21.92
C TYR A 458 6.03 -21.06 22.45
N ASP A 459 6.95 -21.33 21.54
CA ASP A 459 8.38 -21.47 21.85
C ASP A 459 9.26 -21.03 20.66
N ALA A 460 10.55 -21.15 20.78
CA ALA A 460 11.51 -20.74 19.77
C ALA A 460 11.44 -21.57 18.47
N THR A 461 10.84 -22.76 18.49
CA THR A 461 10.67 -23.57 17.27
C THR A 461 9.47 -23.13 16.43
N GLU A 462 8.52 -22.46 17.06
CA GLU A 462 7.32 -21.92 16.39
C GLU A 462 7.47 -20.43 16.04
N SER A 463 8.19 -19.67 16.88
CA SER A 463 8.49 -18.26 16.57
C SER A 463 9.42 -18.19 15.37
N ARG A 464 9.08 -17.35 14.39
CA ARG A 464 9.81 -17.35 13.13
C ARG A 464 9.81 -16.00 12.43
N ILE A 465 10.74 -15.87 11.52
CA ILE A 465 10.85 -14.77 10.60
C ILE A 465 10.72 -15.31 9.19
N ARG A 466 9.90 -14.64 8.39
CA ARG A 466 9.76 -14.93 6.99
C ARG A 466 10.16 -13.72 6.17
N MET A 467 10.99 -13.94 5.16
CA MET A 467 11.47 -12.92 4.23
C MET A 467 10.82 -13.14 2.87
N TYR A 468 10.16 -12.12 2.38
CA TYR A 468 9.70 -12.02 1.00
C TYR A 468 10.51 -10.98 0.25
N LYS A 469 10.47 -11.06 -1.06
CA LYS A 469 11.03 -10.07 -1.98
C LYS A 469 9.98 -9.72 -3.03
N MET A 470 9.68 -8.44 -3.17
CA MET A 470 8.96 -7.88 -4.29
C MET A 470 9.99 -7.31 -5.27
N SER A 471 10.10 -7.91 -6.45
CA SER A 471 10.84 -7.27 -7.56
C SER A 471 9.89 -6.34 -8.30
N TYR A 472 10.27 -5.08 -8.42
CA TYR A 472 9.51 -4.03 -9.09
C TYR A 472 10.19 -3.61 -10.38
N TYR A 473 9.46 -3.66 -11.49
CA TYR A 473 9.91 -3.30 -12.83
C TYR A 473 9.15 -2.06 -13.30
N PRO A 474 9.82 -0.89 -13.46
CA PRO A 474 9.18 0.32 -13.99
C PRO A 474 8.55 0.06 -15.36
N GLN A 475 7.30 0.51 -15.56
CA GLN A 475 6.52 0.27 -16.78
C GLN A 475 6.64 1.44 -17.77
#